data_f148d55c1f3b906ba7b72a001f59de0b
#
_entry.id   f148d55c1f3b906ba7b72a001f59de0b
#
_cell.length_a   1.000
_cell.length_b   1.000
_cell.length_c   1.000
_cell.angle_alpha   90.00
_cell.angle_beta   90.00
_cell.angle_gamma   90.00
#
_symmetry.space_group_name_H-M   'P 1'
#
loop_
_entity.id
_entity.type
_entity.pdbx_description
1 polymer ?
#
loop_
_entity_poly.entity_id
_entity_poly.type
_entity_poly.pdbx_seq_one_letter_code
_entity_poly.pdbx_strand_id
1 'polypeptide(L)'
;TGEAGVGKTTLADQLAHHYVGLGFELCVIEDDLSEVEAVYKSAKKQVLYYDDFLGRNYMLAIEGRKDSRILDLMDRIEKDKSKRFILTSRTTVLNQGKMWSDLFENRKLDRREFEVQIRSLGLLDKAKILYNLIWFGDMGEEFIDQIYEESRYQDIADHKNFNPRLISFITDPHRISELKPGDYWAYIKSKMENPRDIWSDVYDRQIDDYARILINLTVLNGGSISEVDLANAFRDCALRDGISTPSNVSDHLGRTLKSAVGSTLTRKINSRFGTVSIEPFNPSISDFVLPKLIEDHHALSAFLQTLKTTRSIDNISSLFASDRISKNIYTIAIRELCAKNLNFEVGSQKPNYFWRLAYLAFADAANPGVIP
;
A
#
# COMPACT_ATOMS: atom_id res chain seq x y z
N THR A 1 -0.98 -5.25 15.74
CA THR A 1 -1.47 -5.14 14.36
C THR A 1 -1.96 -3.74 14.04
N GLY A 2 -2.16 -3.41 12.77
CA GLY A 2 -2.66 -2.09 12.33
C GLY A 2 -2.38 -1.85 10.86
N GLU A 3 -2.92 -0.74 10.33
CA GLU A 3 -2.65 -0.29 8.97
C GLU A 3 -1.15 0.00 8.77
N ALA A 4 -0.71 0.04 7.53
CA ALA A 4 0.68 0.32 7.24
C ALA A 4 1.00 1.81 7.54
N GLY A 5 2.22 2.10 8.03
CA GLY A 5 2.65 3.46 8.38
C GLY A 5 2.13 4.00 9.72
N VAL A 6 1.30 3.24 10.46
CA VAL A 6 0.76 3.68 11.77
C VAL A 6 1.75 3.54 12.94
N GLY A 7 2.98 3.09 12.69
CA GLY A 7 4.01 2.97 13.74
C GLY A 7 4.08 1.61 14.42
N LYS A 8 3.62 0.51 13.78
CA LYS A 8 3.72 -0.85 14.35
C LYS A 8 5.14 -1.26 14.71
N THR A 9 6.05 -1.13 13.76
CA THR A 9 7.48 -1.41 13.95
C THR A 9 8.05 -0.54 15.07
N THR A 10 7.77 0.76 15.07
CA THR A 10 8.22 1.68 16.12
C THR A 10 7.76 1.26 17.51
N LEU A 11 6.48 0.87 17.65
CA LEU A 11 5.96 0.37 18.93
C LEU A 11 6.61 -0.94 19.33
N ALA A 12 6.83 -1.85 18.38
CA ALA A 12 7.47 -3.13 18.62
C ALA A 12 8.93 -2.97 19.02
N ASP A 13 9.67 -2.06 18.38
CA ASP A 13 11.05 -1.70 18.75
C ASP A 13 11.13 -1.14 20.18
N GLN A 14 10.23 -0.21 20.53
CA GLN A 14 10.16 0.34 21.89
C GLN A 14 9.90 -0.75 22.91
N LEU A 15 8.99 -1.69 22.61
CA LEU A 15 8.69 -2.80 23.50
C LEU A 15 9.87 -3.78 23.61
N ALA A 16 10.56 -4.06 22.49
CA ALA A 16 11.77 -4.89 22.50
C ALA A 16 12.88 -4.25 23.35
N HIS A 17 13.14 -2.95 23.18
CA HIS A 17 14.10 -2.21 23.99
C HIS A 17 13.73 -2.19 25.47
N HIS A 18 12.45 -2.06 25.80
CA HIS A 18 11.98 -2.16 27.19
C HIS A 18 12.37 -3.51 27.81
N TYR A 19 12.13 -4.63 27.10
CA TYR A 19 12.50 -5.96 27.61
C TYR A 19 14.02 -6.15 27.68
N VAL A 20 14.78 -5.60 26.74
CA VAL A 20 16.26 -5.60 26.83
C VAL A 20 16.70 -4.89 28.11
N GLY A 21 16.10 -3.74 28.45
CA GLY A 21 16.34 -3.03 29.71
C GLY A 21 16.00 -3.84 30.98
N LEU A 22 15.08 -4.82 30.85
CA LEU A 22 14.76 -5.79 31.91
C LEU A 22 15.64 -7.04 31.91
N GLY A 23 16.71 -7.06 31.12
CA GLY A 23 17.69 -8.14 31.06
C GLY A 23 17.29 -9.32 30.14
N PHE A 24 16.42 -9.10 29.16
CA PHE A 24 16.12 -10.08 28.13
C PHE A 24 17.14 -9.97 26.98
N GLU A 25 17.59 -11.11 26.46
CA GLU A 25 18.36 -11.20 25.23
C GLU A 25 17.43 -10.97 24.02
N LEU A 26 17.74 -10.01 23.16
CA LEU A 26 16.97 -9.76 21.92
C LEU A 26 17.37 -10.76 20.84
N CYS A 27 16.39 -11.47 20.30
CA CYS A 27 16.53 -12.39 19.18
C CYS A 27 15.62 -11.91 18.03
N VAL A 28 16.20 -11.34 16.99
CA VAL A 28 15.48 -10.89 15.81
C VAL A 28 15.33 -12.05 14.85
N ILE A 29 14.13 -12.25 14.33
CA ILE A 29 13.78 -13.26 13.32
C ILE A 29 13.60 -12.51 12.01
N GLU A 30 14.43 -12.81 11.01
CA GLU A 30 14.42 -12.07 9.75
C GLU A 30 13.57 -12.75 8.67
N ASP A 31 13.78 -14.03 8.42
CA ASP A 31 13.21 -14.73 7.28
C ASP A 31 12.25 -15.87 7.63
N ASP A 32 12.59 -16.73 8.57
CA ASP A 32 11.81 -17.92 8.89
C ASP A 32 11.78 -18.25 10.37
N LEU A 33 10.64 -18.74 10.83
CA LEU A 33 10.46 -19.21 12.22
C LEU A 33 11.40 -20.36 12.61
N SER A 34 11.99 -21.06 11.66
CA SER A 34 13.04 -22.06 11.95
C SER A 34 14.27 -21.47 12.61
N GLU A 35 14.54 -20.16 12.40
CA GLU A 35 15.63 -19.44 13.08
C GLU A 35 15.46 -19.44 14.60
N VAL A 36 14.22 -19.49 15.08
CA VAL A 36 13.90 -19.54 16.50
C VAL A 36 14.54 -20.75 17.16
N GLU A 37 14.52 -21.90 16.51
CA GLU A 37 15.10 -23.14 17.08
C GLU A 37 16.61 -23.04 17.26
N ALA A 38 17.30 -22.27 16.43
CA ALA A 38 18.74 -22.05 16.55
C ALA A 38 19.11 -21.13 17.72
N VAL A 39 18.23 -20.17 18.07
CA VAL A 39 18.50 -19.14 19.08
C VAL A 39 17.79 -19.39 20.41
N TYR A 40 16.78 -20.27 20.46
CA TYR A 40 15.99 -20.54 21.66
C TYR A 40 16.82 -21.23 22.74
N LYS A 41 16.90 -20.61 23.92
CA LYS A 41 17.65 -21.13 25.10
C LYS A 41 16.69 -21.23 26.28
N SER A 42 16.32 -22.43 26.68
CA SER A 42 15.30 -22.68 27.72
C SER A 42 15.57 -21.99 29.07
N ALA A 43 16.84 -21.79 29.44
CA ALA A 43 17.22 -21.19 30.71
C ALA A 43 17.46 -19.67 30.69
N LYS A 44 17.29 -18.99 29.54
CA LYS A 44 17.56 -17.56 29.39
C LYS A 44 16.29 -16.77 29.21
N LYS A 45 16.29 -15.53 29.71
CA LYS A 45 15.27 -14.54 29.35
C LYS A 45 15.52 -14.08 27.94
N GLN A 46 14.56 -14.28 27.03
CA GLN A 46 14.68 -13.89 25.64
C GLN A 46 13.41 -13.20 25.14
N VAL A 47 13.59 -12.13 24.36
CA VAL A 47 12.54 -11.53 23.54
C VAL A 47 12.76 -11.91 22.09
N LEU A 48 11.86 -12.68 21.55
CA LEU A 48 11.82 -13.09 20.15
C LEU A 48 11.03 -12.02 19.38
N TYR A 49 11.65 -11.40 18.40
CA TYR A 49 11.06 -10.28 17.66
C TYR A 49 10.96 -10.62 16.18
N TYR A 50 9.75 -10.59 15.64
CA TYR A 50 9.46 -10.83 14.24
C TYR A 50 8.62 -9.70 13.67
N ASP A 51 9.25 -8.83 12.87
CA ASP A 51 8.59 -7.68 12.26
C ASP A 51 7.94 -8.05 10.92
N ASP A 52 6.78 -7.44 10.64
CA ASP A 52 5.99 -7.57 9.42
C ASP A 52 5.71 -9.03 9.01
N PHE A 53 5.38 -9.88 10.01
CA PHE A 53 4.94 -11.25 9.78
C PHE A 53 3.80 -11.31 8.77
N LEU A 54 3.87 -12.19 7.80
CA LEU A 54 2.98 -12.30 6.64
C LEU A 54 3.10 -11.16 5.61
N GLY A 55 3.78 -10.04 5.89
CA GLY A 55 4.03 -9.00 4.88
C GLY A 55 4.99 -9.47 3.80
N ARG A 56 6.09 -10.11 4.21
CA ARG A 56 7.09 -10.69 3.30
C ARG A 56 6.72 -12.08 2.79
N ASN A 57 5.89 -12.84 3.52
CA ASN A 57 5.67 -14.28 3.29
C ASN A 57 4.21 -14.68 3.06
N TYR A 58 3.33 -13.75 2.68
CA TYR A 58 1.91 -14.02 2.45
C TYR A 58 1.64 -15.22 1.53
N MET A 59 2.36 -15.34 0.41
CA MET A 59 2.21 -16.47 -0.52
C MET A 59 2.66 -17.82 0.08
N LEU A 60 3.61 -17.79 1.03
CA LEU A 60 4.07 -18.99 1.74
C LEU A 60 3.12 -19.40 2.87
N ALA A 61 2.35 -18.46 3.41
CA ALA A 61 1.30 -18.74 4.39
C ALA A 61 0.11 -19.48 3.75
N ILE A 62 -0.21 -19.18 2.48
CA ILE A 62 -1.26 -19.87 1.71
C ILE A 62 -0.90 -21.35 1.47
N GLU A 63 0.38 -21.71 1.41
CA GLU A 63 0.82 -23.12 1.24
C GLU A 63 0.64 -23.97 2.51
N GLY A 64 0.01 -23.47 3.57
CA GLY A 64 -0.58 -24.26 4.68
C GLY A 64 0.40 -24.93 5.64
N ARG A 65 1.72 -24.72 5.51
CA ARG A 65 2.71 -25.40 6.38
C ARG A 65 3.37 -24.51 7.44
N LYS A 66 3.24 -23.18 7.34
CA LYS A 66 3.89 -22.25 8.29
C LYS A 66 2.97 -21.82 9.44
N ASP A 67 1.66 -21.93 9.27
CA ASP A 67 0.66 -21.52 10.26
C ASP A 67 0.74 -22.33 11.55
N SER A 68 0.97 -23.65 11.43
CA SER A 68 1.11 -24.52 12.61
C SER A 68 2.35 -24.17 13.45
N ARG A 69 3.46 -23.81 12.82
CA ARG A 69 4.72 -23.51 13.53
C ARG A 69 4.64 -22.26 14.39
N ILE A 70 3.94 -21.21 13.90
CA ILE A 70 3.77 -20.00 14.71
C ILE A 70 2.88 -20.25 15.93
N LEU A 71 1.81 -21.03 15.75
CA LEU A 71 0.92 -21.39 16.83
C LEU A 71 1.62 -22.27 17.87
N ASP A 72 2.41 -23.24 17.42
CA ASP A 72 3.22 -24.08 18.30
C ASP A 72 4.27 -23.26 19.07
N LEU A 73 4.89 -22.27 18.40
CA LEU A 73 5.81 -21.33 19.03
C LEU A 73 5.09 -20.46 20.07
N MET A 74 3.90 -19.93 19.77
CA MET A 74 3.12 -19.12 20.70
C MET A 74 2.72 -19.95 21.93
N ASP A 75 2.22 -21.18 21.75
CA ASP A 75 1.87 -22.11 22.83
C ASP A 75 3.08 -22.46 23.72
N ARG A 76 4.26 -22.57 23.11
CA ARG A 76 5.52 -22.82 23.82
C ARG A 76 5.96 -21.60 24.64
N ILE A 77 5.85 -20.40 24.09
CA ILE A 77 6.20 -19.15 24.75
C ILE A 77 5.21 -18.82 25.87
N GLU A 78 3.93 -19.06 25.69
CA GLU A 78 2.90 -18.85 26.73
C GLU A 78 3.24 -19.65 28.02
N LYS A 79 3.77 -20.85 27.85
CA LYS A 79 4.16 -21.73 28.97
C LYS A 79 5.51 -21.35 29.61
N ASP A 80 6.35 -20.57 28.91
CA ASP A 80 7.68 -20.18 29.39
C ASP A 80 7.74 -18.70 29.77
N LYS A 81 7.60 -18.39 31.05
CA LYS A 81 7.63 -17.02 31.58
C LYS A 81 8.95 -16.29 31.32
N SER A 82 10.02 -16.99 30.95
CA SER A 82 11.30 -16.39 30.59
C SER A 82 11.34 -15.87 29.16
N LYS A 83 10.29 -16.11 28.37
CA LYS A 83 10.20 -15.71 26.96
C LYS A 83 9.18 -14.60 26.76
N ARG A 84 9.45 -13.78 25.75
CA ARG A 84 8.51 -12.81 25.19
C ARG A 84 8.53 -12.95 23.68
N PHE A 85 7.38 -12.80 23.05
CA PHE A 85 7.26 -12.83 21.59
C PHE A 85 6.57 -11.55 21.12
N ILE A 86 7.28 -10.79 20.31
CA ILE A 86 6.76 -9.57 19.69
C ILE A 86 6.61 -9.87 18.20
N LEU A 87 5.37 -9.80 17.74
CA LEU A 87 5.01 -10.04 16.35
C LEU A 87 4.27 -8.85 15.82
N THR A 88 4.76 -8.23 14.74
CA THR A 88 3.98 -7.23 14.03
C THR A 88 3.36 -7.82 12.78
N SER A 89 2.16 -7.37 12.45
CA SER A 89 1.48 -7.74 11.22
C SER A 89 0.47 -6.66 10.84
N ARG A 90 0.08 -6.63 9.57
CA ARG A 90 -1.00 -5.76 9.12
C ARG A 90 -2.33 -6.40 9.45
N THR A 91 -3.30 -5.58 9.85
CA THR A 91 -4.65 -6.06 10.18
C THR A 91 -5.29 -6.80 9.01
N THR A 92 -5.10 -6.27 7.79
CA THR A 92 -5.60 -6.92 6.57
C THR A 92 -4.98 -8.29 6.35
N VAL A 93 -3.66 -8.41 6.53
CA VAL A 93 -2.92 -9.66 6.34
C VAL A 93 -3.24 -10.68 7.44
N LEU A 94 -3.33 -10.23 8.69
CA LEU A 94 -3.73 -11.10 9.81
C LEU A 94 -5.16 -11.62 9.64
N ASN A 95 -6.10 -10.74 9.25
CA ASN A 95 -7.47 -11.15 9.00
C ASN A 95 -7.57 -12.14 7.82
N GLN A 96 -6.71 -12.00 6.84
CA GLN A 96 -6.58 -12.97 5.75
C GLN A 96 -6.08 -14.32 6.25
N GLY A 97 -5.01 -14.33 7.05
CA GLY A 97 -4.52 -15.57 7.68
C GLY A 97 -5.61 -16.26 8.49
N LYS A 98 -6.38 -15.51 9.27
CA LYS A 98 -7.52 -16.03 10.05
C LYS A 98 -8.63 -16.65 9.17
N MET A 99 -8.89 -16.11 7.99
CA MET A 99 -9.91 -16.63 7.07
C MET A 99 -9.51 -17.90 6.31
N TRP A 100 -8.20 -18.09 6.07
CA TRP A 100 -7.70 -19.20 5.27
C TRP A 100 -7.20 -20.39 6.09
N SER A 101 -7.09 -20.23 7.39
CA SER A 101 -6.62 -21.27 8.30
C SER A 101 -7.61 -21.51 9.42
N ASP A 102 -8.35 -22.62 9.33
CA ASP A 102 -9.18 -23.14 10.43
C ASP A 102 -8.38 -23.33 11.74
N LEU A 103 -7.04 -23.45 11.61
CA LEU A 103 -6.12 -23.56 12.75
C LEU A 103 -6.03 -22.25 13.55
N PHE A 104 -6.09 -21.09 12.89
CA PHE A 104 -6.10 -19.78 13.56
C PHE A 104 -7.43 -19.54 14.30
N GLU A 105 -8.56 -19.98 13.74
CA GLU A 105 -9.87 -19.89 14.41
C GLU A 105 -9.98 -20.85 15.57
N ASN A 106 -9.53 -22.09 15.42
CA ASN A 106 -9.72 -23.16 16.41
C ASN A 106 -8.78 -23.04 17.62
N ARG A 107 -7.61 -22.40 17.52
CA ARG A 107 -6.60 -22.30 18.60
C ARG A 107 -6.65 -21.00 19.40
N LYS A 108 -7.80 -20.30 19.45
CA LYS A 108 -8.02 -19.17 20.40
C LYS A 108 -7.13 -17.92 20.19
N LEU A 109 -6.50 -17.73 19.02
CA LEU A 109 -5.90 -16.44 18.66
C LEU A 109 -6.93 -15.30 18.59
N ASP A 110 -8.21 -15.63 18.53
CA ASP A 110 -9.33 -14.70 18.72
C ASP A 110 -9.48 -14.17 20.15
N ARG A 111 -8.74 -14.70 21.12
CA ARG A 111 -8.62 -14.03 22.40
C ARG A 111 -7.81 -12.77 22.19
N ARG A 112 -8.52 -11.65 22.10
CA ARG A 112 -7.99 -10.28 22.02
C ARG A 112 -6.95 -9.93 23.09
N GLU A 113 -6.66 -10.85 23.98
CA GLU A 113 -5.69 -10.75 25.07
C GLU A 113 -4.25 -10.60 24.59
N PHE A 114 -3.94 -11.08 23.37
CA PHE A 114 -2.58 -11.02 22.80
C PHE A 114 -2.46 -10.06 21.61
N GLU A 115 -3.55 -9.50 21.13
CA GLU A 115 -3.57 -8.61 19.98
C GLU A 115 -3.75 -7.15 20.40
N VAL A 116 -2.71 -6.34 20.16
CA VAL A 116 -2.81 -4.88 20.25
C VAL A 116 -3.08 -4.35 18.85
N GLN A 117 -4.30 -3.85 18.63
CA GLN A 117 -4.69 -3.18 17.40
C GLN A 117 -4.34 -1.70 17.47
N ILE A 118 -3.40 -1.25 16.64
CA ILE A 118 -3.20 0.17 16.40
C ILE A 118 -4.28 0.62 15.42
N ARG A 119 -5.31 1.28 15.95
CA ARG A 119 -6.44 1.81 15.18
C ARG A 119 -6.01 3.08 14.41
N SER A 120 -6.91 3.61 13.59
CA SER A 120 -6.71 4.92 12.98
C SER A 120 -6.36 5.95 14.04
N LEU A 121 -5.30 6.71 13.80
CA LEU A 121 -4.80 7.73 14.72
C LEU A 121 -5.89 8.78 14.97
N GLY A 122 -6.25 8.98 16.23
CA GLY A 122 -7.08 10.10 16.64
C GLY A 122 -6.33 11.43 16.51
N LEU A 123 -7.05 12.55 16.52
CA LEU A 123 -6.44 13.88 16.40
C LEU A 123 -5.33 14.10 17.46
N LEU A 124 -5.56 13.66 18.69
CA LEU A 124 -4.59 13.78 19.78
C LEU A 124 -3.34 12.93 19.50
N ASP A 125 -3.50 11.73 18.94
CA ASP A 125 -2.35 10.85 18.61
C ASP A 125 -1.52 11.45 17.48
N LYS A 126 -2.19 12.01 16.46
CA LYS A 126 -1.54 12.75 15.37
C LYS A 126 -0.76 13.95 15.90
N ALA A 127 -1.37 14.74 16.80
CA ALA A 127 -0.70 15.86 17.43
C ALA A 127 0.51 15.45 18.26
N LYS A 128 0.44 14.34 19.01
CA LYS A 128 1.58 13.78 19.74
C LYS A 128 2.70 13.32 18.81
N ILE A 129 2.37 12.69 17.68
CA ILE A 129 3.36 12.27 16.68
C ILE A 129 4.07 13.50 16.12
N LEU A 130 3.32 14.53 15.71
CA LEU A 130 3.89 15.78 15.23
C LEU A 130 4.80 16.42 16.28
N TYR A 131 4.32 16.55 17.53
CA TYR A 131 5.09 17.08 18.64
C TYR A 131 6.40 16.31 18.84
N ASN A 132 6.36 14.98 18.90
CA ASN A 132 7.56 14.17 19.11
C ASN A 132 8.57 14.32 17.95
N LEU A 133 8.11 14.37 16.72
CA LEU A 133 8.97 14.57 15.56
C LEU A 133 9.63 15.96 15.54
N ILE A 134 8.93 16.99 16.01
CA ILE A 134 9.50 18.32 16.20
C ILE A 134 10.50 18.32 17.34
N TRP A 135 10.12 17.76 18.50
CA TRP A 135 10.91 17.81 19.72
C TRP A 135 12.24 17.05 19.60
N PHE A 136 12.22 15.88 18.94
CA PHE A 136 13.39 15.03 18.77
C PHE A 136 14.07 15.22 17.40
N GLY A 137 13.52 16.05 16.52
CA GLY A 137 13.96 16.20 15.14
C GLY A 137 15.09 17.20 14.91
N ASP A 138 15.58 17.86 15.95
CA ASP A 138 16.68 18.85 15.84
C ASP A 138 16.38 20.01 14.88
N MET A 139 15.12 20.41 14.78
CA MET A 139 14.66 21.51 13.92
C MET A 139 15.05 22.87 14.53
N GLY A 140 15.43 23.82 13.67
CA GLY A 140 15.65 25.21 14.07
C GLY A 140 14.38 25.87 14.63
N GLU A 141 14.51 26.68 15.69
CA GLU A 141 13.39 27.35 16.36
C GLU A 141 12.50 28.15 15.38
N GLU A 142 13.11 28.80 14.42
CA GLU A 142 12.42 29.59 13.38
C GLU A 142 11.47 28.75 12.49
N PHE A 143 11.75 27.48 12.26
CA PHE A 143 10.85 26.55 11.57
C PHE A 143 9.75 26.03 12.51
N ILE A 144 10.10 25.80 13.77
CA ILE A 144 9.15 25.39 14.82
C ILE A 144 8.10 26.47 15.03
N ASP A 145 8.51 27.74 15.11
CA ASP A 145 7.60 28.89 15.24
C ASP A 145 6.59 28.94 14.11
N GLN A 146 6.98 28.63 12.86
CA GLN A 146 6.05 28.56 11.73
C GLN A 146 4.95 27.50 11.90
N ILE A 147 5.22 26.42 12.61
CA ILE A 147 4.21 25.38 12.88
C ILE A 147 3.26 25.82 14.00
N TYR A 148 3.78 26.54 14.99
CA TYR A 148 2.96 27.00 16.13
C TYR A 148 2.20 28.29 15.85
N GLU A 149 2.66 29.11 14.92
CA GLU A 149 1.99 30.33 14.49
C GLU A 149 0.53 30.03 14.07
N GLU A 150 -0.41 30.84 14.55
CA GLU A 150 -1.84 30.69 14.23
C GLU A 150 -2.42 29.27 14.47
N SER A 151 -1.76 28.48 15.33
CA SER A 151 -2.15 27.07 15.62
C SER A 151 -2.11 26.15 14.40
N ARG A 152 -1.23 26.40 13.42
CA ARG A 152 -1.07 25.62 12.19
C ARG A 152 -0.80 24.12 12.42
N TYR A 153 -0.28 23.75 13.59
CA TYR A 153 -0.16 22.35 14.01
C TYR A 153 -1.50 21.60 14.01
N GLN A 154 -2.61 22.31 14.21
CA GLN A 154 -3.95 21.70 14.13
C GLN A 154 -4.30 21.35 12.70
N ASP A 155 -4.01 22.24 11.74
CA ASP A 155 -4.24 22.01 10.31
C ASP A 155 -3.42 20.79 9.82
N ILE A 156 -2.17 20.68 10.30
CA ILE A 156 -1.32 19.52 9.99
C ILE A 156 -1.94 18.24 10.56
N ALA A 157 -2.32 18.24 11.84
CA ALA A 157 -2.84 17.06 12.53
C ALA A 157 -4.20 16.61 11.97
N ASP A 158 -5.06 17.54 11.56
CA ASP A 158 -6.38 17.23 11.01
C ASP A 158 -6.36 16.92 9.51
N HIS A 159 -5.24 17.15 8.85
CA HIS A 159 -5.15 16.97 7.40
C HIS A 159 -5.45 15.53 6.96
N LYS A 160 -6.26 15.39 5.88
CA LYS A 160 -6.68 14.10 5.32
C LYS A 160 -5.52 13.16 4.94
N ASN A 161 -4.40 13.73 4.50
CA ASN A 161 -3.19 13.00 4.10
C ASN A 161 -2.21 12.83 5.26
N PHE A 162 -2.59 13.11 6.52
CA PHE A 162 -1.72 12.90 7.66
C PHE A 162 -1.22 11.45 7.70
N ASN A 163 0.08 11.30 7.66
CA ASN A 163 0.77 10.01 7.79
C ASN A 163 2.08 10.26 8.55
N PRO A 164 2.44 9.45 9.56
CA PRO A 164 3.69 9.65 10.31
C PRO A 164 4.93 9.77 9.44
N ARG A 165 5.00 9.02 8.32
CA ARG A 165 6.11 9.12 7.35
C ARG A 165 6.14 10.49 6.65
N LEU A 166 4.96 11.04 6.28
CA LEU A 166 4.86 12.38 5.69
C LEU A 166 5.31 13.44 6.70
N ILE A 167 4.87 13.30 7.96
CA ILE A 167 5.27 14.24 9.01
C ILE A 167 6.78 14.17 9.24
N SER A 168 7.35 12.97 9.38
CA SER A 168 8.81 12.80 9.46
C SER A 168 9.55 13.42 8.27
N PHE A 169 8.97 13.35 7.07
CA PHE A 169 9.55 13.94 5.86
C PHE A 169 9.56 15.48 5.90
N ILE A 170 8.46 16.11 6.31
CA ILE A 170 8.37 17.58 6.36
C ILE A 170 9.11 18.19 7.55
N THR A 171 9.38 17.41 8.59
CA THR A 171 10.13 17.82 9.79
C THR A 171 11.60 17.40 9.76
N ASP A 172 12.09 16.81 8.66
CA ASP A 172 13.49 16.38 8.52
C ASP A 172 14.41 17.61 8.31
N PRO A 173 15.33 17.91 9.27
CA PRO A 173 16.20 19.08 9.18
C PRO A 173 17.05 19.13 7.92
N HIS A 174 17.49 17.96 7.41
CA HIS A 174 18.29 17.90 6.20
C HIS A 174 17.51 18.34 4.95
N ARG A 175 16.21 18.10 4.93
CA ARG A 175 15.33 18.44 3.79
C ARG A 175 14.92 19.92 3.78
N ILE A 176 14.82 20.51 4.95
CA ILE A 176 14.40 21.90 5.12
C ILE A 176 15.60 22.87 5.23
N SER A 177 16.82 22.36 5.28
CA SER A 177 18.06 23.18 5.47
C SER A 177 18.25 24.28 4.44
N GLU A 178 17.76 24.10 3.21
CA GLU A 178 17.84 25.08 2.13
C GLU A 178 16.63 26.03 2.06
N LEU A 179 15.60 25.79 2.89
CA LEU A 179 14.40 26.61 2.90
C LEU A 179 14.60 27.85 3.78
N LYS A 180 13.96 28.94 3.37
CA LYS A 180 13.80 30.10 4.27
C LYS A 180 12.66 29.84 5.25
N PRO A 181 12.81 30.19 6.52
CA PRO A 181 11.77 29.95 7.53
C PRO A 181 10.38 30.47 7.13
N GLY A 182 10.33 31.66 6.50
CA GLY A 182 9.08 32.25 6.02
C GLY A 182 8.35 31.46 4.92
N ASP A 183 9.07 30.61 4.18
CA ASP A 183 8.51 29.77 3.10
C ASP A 183 8.09 28.40 3.61
N TYR A 184 8.43 28.06 4.86
CA TYR A 184 8.26 26.71 5.39
C TYR A 184 6.79 26.31 5.51
N TRP A 185 5.89 27.22 5.92
CA TRP A 185 4.46 26.91 5.95
C TRP A 185 3.86 26.59 4.58
N ALA A 186 4.27 27.34 3.55
CA ALA A 186 3.86 27.05 2.17
C ALA A 186 4.40 25.70 1.70
N TYR A 187 5.64 25.36 2.07
CA TYR A 187 6.24 24.04 1.81
C TYR A 187 5.41 22.92 2.48
N ILE A 188 5.08 23.03 3.79
CA ILE A 188 4.25 22.05 4.50
C ILE A 188 2.93 21.83 3.76
N LYS A 189 2.19 22.90 3.46
CA LYS A 189 0.92 22.81 2.73
C LYS A 189 1.07 22.08 1.40
N SER A 190 2.05 22.47 0.62
CA SER A 190 2.33 21.84 -0.68
C SER A 190 2.61 20.34 -0.55
N LYS A 191 3.41 19.93 0.45
CA LYS A 191 3.74 18.50 0.67
C LYS A 191 2.56 17.73 1.25
N MET A 192 1.75 18.35 2.10
CA MET A 192 0.53 17.74 2.65
C MET A 192 -0.54 17.55 1.57
N GLU A 193 -0.73 18.53 0.70
CA GLU A 193 -1.69 18.45 -0.42
C GLU A 193 -1.20 17.49 -1.51
N ASN A 194 0.11 17.51 -1.81
CA ASN A 194 0.70 16.71 -2.88
C ASN A 194 2.07 16.15 -2.46
N PRO A 195 2.12 15.03 -1.75
CA PRO A 195 3.36 14.43 -1.24
C PRO A 195 4.19 13.76 -2.36
N ARG A 196 4.41 14.48 -3.49
CA ARG A 196 5.11 13.96 -4.68
C ARG A 196 6.51 13.43 -4.36
N ASP A 197 7.28 14.17 -3.58
CA ASP A 197 8.69 13.84 -3.36
C ASP A 197 8.88 12.55 -2.54
N ILE A 198 7.92 12.25 -1.64
CA ILE A 198 7.93 11.01 -0.86
C ILE A 198 7.77 9.81 -1.77
N TRP A 199 6.84 9.95 -2.73
CA TRP A 199 6.54 8.87 -3.65
C TRP A 199 7.50 8.83 -4.84
N SER A 200 8.12 9.97 -5.22
CA SER A 200 9.09 10.03 -6.31
C SER A 200 10.28 9.12 -6.03
N ASP A 201 10.88 9.21 -4.84
CA ASP A 201 12.01 8.35 -4.49
C ASP A 201 11.61 6.87 -4.46
N VAL A 202 10.44 6.56 -3.89
CA VAL A 202 9.92 5.18 -3.85
C VAL A 202 9.60 4.67 -5.25
N TYR A 203 8.83 5.45 -6.03
CA TYR A 203 8.32 5.03 -7.32
C TYR A 203 9.40 5.01 -8.41
N ASP A 204 10.31 6.02 -8.41
CA ASP A 204 11.30 6.17 -9.48
C ASP A 204 12.58 5.38 -9.20
N ARG A 205 12.94 5.12 -7.91
CA ARG A 205 14.24 4.54 -7.53
C ARG A 205 14.18 3.23 -6.75
N GLN A 206 13.13 3.04 -5.90
CA GLN A 206 13.12 1.90 -4.97
C GLN A 206 12.32 0.70 -5.47
N ILE A 207 11.35 0.90 -6.36
CA ILE A 207 10.53 -0.17 -6.92
C ILE A 207 10.98 -0.52 -8.33
N ASP A 208 10.82 -1.78 -8.69
CA ASP A 208 11.10 -2.29 -10.03
C ASP A 208 9.96 -1.97 -11.03
N ASP A 209 10.18 -2.27 -12.30
CA ASP A 209 9.21 -2.03 -13.37
C ASP A 209 7.94 -2.87 -13.18
N TYR A 210 8.04 -4.06 -12.63
CA TYR A 210 6.87 -4.89 -12.34
C TYR A 210 5.97 -4.26 -11.28
N ALA A 211 6.54 -3.72 -10.21
CA ALA A 211 5.79 -3.02 -9.17
C ALA A 211 5.16 -1.73 -9.70
N ARG A 212 5.86 -1.00 -10.59
CA ARG A 212 5.29 0.19 -11.27
C ARG A 212 4.08 -0.20 -12.12
N ILE A 213 4.14 -1.31 -12.87
CA ILE A 213 3.00 -1.82 -13.63
C ILE A 213 1.80 -2.08 -12.71
N LEU A 214 1.99 -2.76 -11.58
CA LEU A 214 0.90 -3.05 -10.64
C LEU A 214 0.25 -1.79 -10.08
N ILE A 215 1.06 -0.80 -9.71
CA ILE A 215 0.58 0.50 -9.20
C ILE A 215 -0.20 1.24 -10.29
N ASN A 216 0.34 1.32 -11.51
CA ASN A 216 -0.27 2.03 -12.62
C ASN A 216 -1.64 1.43 -12.99
N LEU A 217 -1.72 0.10 -13.09
CA LEU A 217 -2.97 -0.61 -13.33
C LEU A 217 -3.99 -0.36 -12.22
N THR A 218 -3.56 -0.39 -10.97
CA THR A 218 -4.44 -0.16 -9.81
C THR A 218 -4.98 1.27 -9.82
N VAL A 219 -4.13 2.26 -10.07
CA VAL A 219 -4.50 3.69 -10.12
C VAL A 219 -5.46 3.95 -11.27
N LEU A 220 -5.16 3.44 -12.47
CA LEU A 220 -6.03 3.62 -13.65
C LEU A 220 -7.36 2.89 -13.53
N ASN A 221 -7.44 1.85 -12.73
CA ASN A 221 -8.71 1.19 -12.40
C ASN A 221 -9.53 1.94 -11.32
N GLY A 222 -9.22 3.20 -11.05
CA GLY A 222 -9.91 4.01 -10.05
C GLY A 222 -9.50 3.69 -8.61
N GLY A 223 -8.23 3.33 -8.39
CA GLY A 223 -7.64 3.11 -7.07
C GLY A 223 -8.06 1.81 -6.37
N SER A 224 -8.76 0.91 -7.06
CA SER A 224 -9.08 -0.44 -6.54
C SER A 224 -9.32 -1.39 -7.68
N ILE A 225 -8.72 -2.57 -7.65
CA ILE A 225 -8.86 -3.59 -8.69
C ILE A 225 -8.95 -4.98 -8.06
N SER A 226 -9.76 -5.89 -8.62
CA SER A 226 -9.75 -7.27 -8.17
C SER A 226 -8.40 -7.92 -8.44
N GLU A 227 -7.93 -8.79 -7.55
CA GLU A 227 -6.65 -9.46 -7.74
C GLU A 227 -6.61 -10.27 -9.03
N VAL A 228 -7.73 -10.85 -9.44
CA VAL A 228 -7.85 -11.60 -10.70
C VAL A 228 -7.72 -10.69 -11.92
N ASP A 229 -8.40 -9.53 -11.92
CA ASP A 229 -8.29 -8.58 -13.01
C ASP A 229 -6.89 -7.97 -13.09
N LEU A 230 -6.30 -7.66 -11.93
CA LEU A 230 -4.92 -7.16 -11.85
C LEU A 230 -3.92 -8.18 -12.41
N ALA A 231 -4.07 -9.47 -12.05
CA ALA A 231 -3.21 -10.54 -12.55
C ALA A 231 -3.29 -10.68 -14.08
N ASN A 232 -4.50 -10.60 -14.63
CA ASN A 232 -4.71 -10.68 -16.08
C ASN A 232 -4.10 -9.46 -16.79
N ALA A 233 -4.38 -8.24 -16.30
CA ALA A 233 -3.83 -7.01 -16.86
C ALA A 233 -2.29 -6.95 -16.74
N PHE A 234 -1.74 -7.37 -15.61
CA PHE A 234 -0.28 -7.46 -15.42
C PHE A 234 0.37 -8.40 -16.43
N ARG A 235 -0.22 -9.59 -16.63
CA ARG A 235 0.27 -10.56 -17.61
C ARG A 235 0.28 -9.94 -19.02
N ASP A 236 -0.82 -9.32 -19.42
CA ASP A 236 -0.93 -8.68 -20.73
C ASP A 236 0.11 -7.56 -20.91
N CYS A 237 0.35 -6.74 -19.89
CA CYS A 237 1.40 -5.71 -19.89
C CYS A 237 2.81 -6.31 -19.98
N ALA A 238 3.14 -7.24 -19.09
CA ALA A 238 4.49 -7.79 -18.98
C ALA A 238 4.92 -8.56 -20.25
N LEU A 239 3.95 -9.21 -20.92
CA LEU A 239 4.20 -9.90 -22.17
C LEU A 239 4.33 -8.92 -23.35
N ARG A 240 3.46 -7.91 -23.42
CA ARG A 240 3.52 -6.87 -24.46
C ARG A 240 4.85 -6.12 -24.45
N ASP A 241 5.30 -5.73 -23.26
CA ASP A 241 6.50 -4.91 -23.08
C ASP A 241 7.79 -5.77 -23.09
N GLY A 242 7.67 -7.08 -23.28
CA GLY A 242 8.80 -8.01 -23.36
C GLY A 242 9.57 -8.18 -22.03
N ILE A 243 8.98 -7.71 -20.92
CA ILE A 243 9.60 -7.76 -19.58
C ILE A 243 9.55 -9.17 -19.00
N SER A 244 8.56 -9.99 -19.43
CA SER A 244 8.38 -11.36 -18.99
C SER A 244 8.05 -12.29 -20.16
N THR A 245 8.29 -13.59 -19.94
CA THR A 245 7.86 -14.65 -20.83
C THR A 245 6.61 -15.35 -20.29
N PRO A 246 5.82 -16.06 -21.12
CA PRO A 246 4.66 -16.80 -20.65
C PRO A 246 4.96 -17.82 -19.53
N SER A 247 6.19 -18.33 -19.47
CA SER A 247 6.61 -19.32 -18.49
C SER A 247 6.90 -18.73 -17.10
N ASN A 248 7.30 -17.46 -17.00
CA ASN A 248 7.74 -16.85 -15.74
C ASN A 248 6.87 -15.68 -15.26
N VAL A 249 5.89 -15.21 -16.04
CA VAL A 249 5.07 -14.04 -15.70
C VAL A 249 4.27 -14.23 -14.39
N SER A 250 3.80 -15.44 -14.11
CA SER A 250 3.07 -15.73 -12.87
C SER A 250 3.98 -15.67 -11.64
N ASP A 251 5.22 -16.13 -11.76
CA ASP A 251 6.21 -16.05 -10.68
C ASP A 251 6.60 -14.61 -10.41
N HIS A 252 6.78 -13.81 -11.47
CA HIS A 252 7.03 -12.37 -11.35
C HIS A 252 5.89 -11.66 -10.67
N LEU A 253 4.63 -11.94 -11.06
CA LEU A 253 3.45 -11.37 -10.40
C LEU A 253 3.43 -11.68 -8.90
N GLY A 254 3.61 -12.96 -8.54
CA GLY A 254 3.60 -13.39 -7.15
C GLY A 254 4.66 -12.70 -6.29
N ARG A 255 5.90 -12.61 -6.80
CA ARG A 255 7.00 -11.91 -6.10
C ARG A 255 6.74 -10.41 -6.00
N THR A 256 6.28 -9.79 -7.08
CA THR A 256 6.03 -8.36 -7.13
C THR A 256 4.87 -7.94 -6.24
N LEU A 257 3.75 -8.68 -6.25
CA LEU A 257 2.65 -8.44 -5.31
C LEU A 257 3.14 -8.55 -3.87
N LYS A 258 3.97 -9.55 -3.57
CA LYS A 258 4.55 -9.76 -2.24
C LYS A 258 5.40 -8.57 -1.79
N SER A 259 6.18 -7.98 -2.69
CA SER A 259 7.04 -6.83 -2.40
C SER A 259 6.26 -5.50 -2.36
N ALA A 260 5.30 -5.31 -3.26
CA ALA A 260 4.50 -4.09 -3.36
C ALA A 260 3.43 -3.97 -2.27
N VAL A 261 2.82 -5.12 -1.88
CA VAL A 261 1.84 -5.13 -0.78
C VAL A 261 2.54 -4.80 0.52
N GLY A 262 2.25 -3.59 1.01
CA GLY A 262 2.75 -3.05 2.25
C GLY A 262 3.76 -1.95 2.14
N SER A 263 4.23 -1.69 0.94
CA SER A 263 5.03 -0.49 0.67
C SER A 263 4.21 0.53 -0.12
N THR A 264 3.63 0.11 -1.22
CA THR A 264 2.90 0.97 -2.16
C THR A 264 1.45 0.52 -2.42
N LEU A 265 1.16 -0.75 -2.23
CA LEU A 265 -0.15 -1.34 -2.38
C LEU A 265 -0.62 -1.97 -1.07
N THR A 266 -1.92 -2.10 -0.90
CA THR A 266 -2.58 -2.85 0.17
C THR A 266 -3.58 -3.82 -0.42
N ARG A 267 -3.80 -4.93 0.29
CA ARG A 267 -4.75 -5.95 -0.10
C ARG A 267 -5.93 -5.91 0.86
N LYS A 268 -7.13 -5.77 0.32
CA LYS A 268 -8.36 -5.76 1.09
C LYS A 268 -9.21 -6.97 0.74
N ILE A 269 -9.74 -7.62 1.77
CA ILE A 269 -10.74 -8.68 1.60
C ILE A 269 -12.11 -8.13 1.94
N ASN A 270 -13.03 -8.32 1.03
CA ASN A 270 -14.45 -8.14 1.33
C ASN A 270 -14.97 -9.43 1.96
N SER A 271 -15.10 -9.44 3.29
CA SER A 271 -15.56 -10.60 4.06
C SER A 271 -16.95 -11.09 3.66
N ARG A 272 -17.79 -10.19 3.10
CA ARG A 272 -19.17 -10.54 2.71
C ARG A 272 -19.23 -11.33 1.40
N PHE A 273 -18.27 -11.13 0.49
CA PHE A 273 -18.26 -11.73 -0.85
C PHE A 273 -17.03 -12.58 -1.13
N GLY A 274 -16.10 -12.70 -0.17
CA GLY A 274 -14.85 -13.44 -0.36
C GLY A 274 -13.94 -12.86 -1.46
N THR A 275 -14.20 -11.64 -1.94
CA THR A 275 -13.43 -11.04 -3.03
C THR A 275 -12.24 -10.26 -2.49
N VAL A 276 -11.11 -10.42 -3.18
CA VAL A 276 -9.87 -9.74 -2.85
C VAL A 276 -9.65 -8.58 -3.81
N SER A 277 -9.44 -7.39 -3.28
CA SER A 277 -9.04 -6.20 -4.04
C SER A 277 -7.66 -5.70 -3.62
N ILE A 278 -6.97 -5.15 -4.60
CA ILE A 278 -5.69 -4.46 -4.43
C ILE A 278 -5.96 -2.96 -4.56
N GLU A 279 -5.42 -2.18 -3.63
CA GLU A 279 -5.59 -0.73 -3.58
C GLU A 279 -4.25 -0.05 -3.30
N PRO A 280 -4.04 1.23 -3.68
CA PRO A 280 -2.90 1.99 -3.20
C PRO A 280 -2.88 2.02 -1.68
N PHE A 281 -1.69 1.82 -1.12
CA PHE A 281 -1.45 1.85 0.32
C PHE A 281 -1.88 3.17 0.98
N ASN A 282 -1.70 4.27 0.23
CA ASN A 282 -2.14 5.60 0.61
C ASN A 282 -2.76 6.28 -0.63
N PRO A 283 -3.89 6.98 -0.51
CA PRO A 283 -4.51 7.69 -1.62
C PRO A 283 -3.58 8.65 -2.36
N SER A 284 -2.60 9.24 -1.66
CA SER A 284 -1.61 10.15 -2.25
C SER A 284 -0.68 9.49 -3.28
N ILE A 285 -0.58 8.15 -3.29
CA ILE A 285 0.11 7.42 -4.38
C ILE A 285 -0.64 7.63 -5.70
N SER A 286 -1.97 7.54 -5.67
CA SER A 286 -2.79 7.81 -6.85
C SER A 286 -2.63 9.25 -7.32
N ASP A 287 -2.59 10.22 -6.39
CA ASP A 287 -2.40 11.63 -6.70
C ASP A 287 -1.01 11.93 -7.26
N PHE A 288 -0.01 11.11 -6.92
CA PHE A 288 1.34 11.19 -7.46
C PHE A 288 1.46 10.52 -8.85
N VAL A 289 0.90 9.31 -9.00
CA VAL A 289 1.10 8.47 -10.19
C VAL A 289 0.23 8.93 -11.36
N LEU A 290 -1.01 9.35 -11.08
CA LEU A 290 -1.98 9.69 -12.13
C LEU A 290 -1.50 10.84 -13.04
N PRO A 291 -0.95 11.97 -12.54
CA PRO A 291 -0.40 13.01 -13.41
C PRO A 291 0.71 12.49 -14.34
N LYS A 292 1.62 11.65 -13.84
CA LYS A 292 2.69 11.04 -14.65
C LYS A 292 2.12 10.19 -15.80
N LEU A 293 1.07 9.41 -15.53
CA LEU A 293 0.42 8.59 -16.55
C LEU A 293 -0.35 9.43 -17.57
N ILE A 294 -0.91 10.57 -17.15
CA ILE A 294 -1.64 11.47 -18.05
C ILE A 294 -0.67 12.22 -18.99
N GLU A 295 0.51 12.56 -18.51
CA GLU A 295 1.56 13.20 -19.31
C GLU A 295 2.06 12.28 -20.43
N ASP A 296 2.10 10.96 -20.20
CA ASP A 296 2.44 9.95 -21.21
C ASP A 296 1.17 9.25 -21.72
N HIS A 297 0.53 9.86 -22.71
CA HIS A 297 -0.71 9.34 -23.31
C HIS A 297 -0.52 7.97 -24.00
N HIS A 298 0.68 7.63 -24.47
CA HIS A 298 0.95 6.30 -25.03
C HIS A 298 0.96 5.24 -23.93
N ALA A 299 1.64 5.49 -22.81
CA ALA A 299 1.60 4.61 -21.65
C ALA A 299 0.19 4.51 -21.07
N LEU A 300 -0.54 5.62 -20.96
CA LEU A 300 -1.93 5.65 -20.51
C LEU A 300 -2.81 4.71 -21.33
N SER A 301 -2.82 4.89 -22.66
CA SER A 301 -3.60 4.05 -23.58
C SER A 301 -3.18 2.57 -23.50
N ALA A 302 -1.89 2.32 -23.42
CA ALA A 302 -1.33 0.98 -23.34
C ALA A 302 -1.80 0.25 -22.07
N PHE A 303 -1.80 0.90 -20.90
CA PHE A 303 -2.31 0.31 -19.66
C PHE A 303 -3.83 0.11 -19.69
N LEU A 304 -4.60 1.08 -20.20
CA LEU A 304 -6.04 0.97 -20.31
C LEU A 304 -6.46 -0.23 -21.19
N GLN A 305 -5.72 -0.51 -22.26
CA GLN A 305 -5.98 -1.65 -23.15
C GLN A 305 -5.82 -3.01 -22.48
N THR A 306 -4.99 -3.11 -21.42
CA THR A 306 -4.77 -4.37 -20.69
C THR A 306 -5.77 -4.56 -19.56
N LEU A 307 -6.31 -3.48 -18.98
CA LEU A 307 -7.23 -3.54 -17.83
C LEU A 307 -8.54 -4.25 -18.14
N LYS A 308 -9.17 -3.94 -19.27
CA LYS A 308 -10.45 -4.56 -19.72
C LYS A 308 -11.50 -4.67 -18.61
N THR A 309 -11.65 -3.60 -17.80
CA THR A 309 -12.63 -3.48 -16.72
C THR A 309 -13.57 -2.32 -16.99
N THR A 310 -14.85 -2.43 -16.62
CA THR A 310 -15.79 -1.30 -16.70
C THR A 310 -15.30 -0.14 -15.84
N ARG A 311 -14.73 -0.44 -14.68
CA ARG A 311 -14.24 0.56 -13.73
C ARG A 311 -13.11 1.41 -14.30
N SER A 312 -12.22 0.87 -15.12
CA SER A 312 -11.18 1.67 -15.79
C SER A 312 -11.75 2.67 -16.78
N ILE A 313 -12.81 2.28 -17.50
CA ILE A 313 -13.54 3.17 -18.42
C ILE A 313 -14.26 4.26 -17.63
N ASP A 314 -14.98 3.89 -16.57
CA ASP A 314 -15.70 4.86 -15.73
C ASP A 314 -14.73 5.82 -15.04
N ASN A 315 -13.55 5.34 -14.62
CA ASN A 315 -12.52 6.19 -14.04
C ASN A 315 -11.98 7.22 -15.03
N ILE A 316 -11.61 6.81 -16.25
CA ILE A 316 -11.10 7.74 -17.26
C ILE A 316 -12.18 8.78 -17.65
N SER A 317 -13.44 8.38 -17.72
CA SER A 317 -14.58 9.28 -17.98
C SER A 317 -14.79 10.27 -16.82
N SER A 318 -14.65 9.82 -15.57
CA SER A 318 -14.73 10.68 -14.37
C SER A 318 -13.57 11.68 -14.31
N LEU A 319 -12.35 11.27 -14.69
CA LEU A 319 -11.20 12.15 -14.77
C LEU A 319 -11.39 13.25 -15.83
N PHE A 320 -12.01 12.93 -16.93
CA PHE A 320 -12.38 13.89 -17.95
C PHE A 320 -13.47 14.85 -17.45
N ALA A 321 -14.54 14.34 -16.85
CA ALA A 321 -15.64 15.15 -16.32
C ALA A 321 -15.18 16.10 -15.18
N SER A 322 -14.09 15.79 -14.49
CA SER A 322 -13.48 16.61 -13.45
C SER A 322 -12.33 17.50 -13.94
N ASP A 323 -12.18 17.68 -15.25
CA ASP A 323 -11.11 18.47 -15.89
C ASP A 323 -9.67 18.05 -15.54
N ARG A 324 -9.49 16.81 -15.06
CA ARG A 324 -8.16 16.25 -14.74
C ARG A 324 -7.44 15.72 -15.96
N ILE A 325 -8.15 15.42 -17.03
CA ILE A 325 -7.63 14.99 -18.35
C ILE A 325 -8.23 15.89 -19.43
N SER A 326 -7.37 16.33 -20.35
CA SER A 326 -7.83 17.13 -21.49
C SER A 326 -8.69 16.33 -22.44
N LYS A 327 -9.62 17.02 -23.13
CA LYS A 327 -10.50 16.41 -24.15
C LYS A 327 -9.70 15.62 -25.19
N ASN A 328 -8.56 16.14 -25.63
CA ASN A 328 -7.72 15.49 -26.62
C ASN A 328 -7.21 14.13 -26.15
N ILE A 329 -6.63 14.07 -24.94
CA ILE A 329 -6.10 12.84 -24.35
C ILE A 329 -7.23 11.82 -24.14
N TYR A 330 -8.37 12.26 -23.61
CA TYR A 330 -9.55 11.40 -23.42
C TYR A 330 -10.02 10.79 -24.74
N THR A 331 -10.20 11.61 -25.78
CA THR A 331 -10.68 11.15 -27.09
C THR A 331 -9.70 10.16 -27.72
N ILE A 332 -8.39 10.43 -27.66
CA ILE A 332 -7.37 9.51 -28.17
C ILE A 332 -7.46 8.16 -27.43
N ALA A 333 -7.48 8.19 -26.10
CA ALA A 333 -7.54 6.96 -25.28
C ALA A 333 -8.77 6.12 -25.60
N ILE A 334 -9.97 6.73 -25.68
CA ILE A 334 -11.21 6.01 -26.01
C ILE A 334 -11.18 5.44 -27.43
N ARG A 335 -10.72 6.21 -28.43
CA ARG A 335 -10.61 5.74 -29.81
C ARG A 335 -9.64 4.56 -29.96
N GLU A 336 -8.49 4.61 -29.30
CA GLU A 336 -7.55 3.50 -29.31
C GLU A 336 -8.09 2.26 -28.62
N LEU A 337 -8.82 2.42 -27.50
CA LEU A 337 -9.52 1.33 -26.84
C LEU A 337 -10.57 0.70 -27.77
N CYS A 338 -11.37 1.51 -28.45
CA CYS A 338 -12.37 1.03 -29.39
C CYS A 338 -11.72 0.31 -30.57
N ALA A 339 -10.72 0.88 -31.21
CA ALA A 339 -10.06 0.30 -32.39
C ALA A 339 -9.46 -1.10 -32.11
N LYS A 340 -8.90 -1.31 -30.91
CA LYS A 340 -8.32 -2.61 -30.54
C LYS A 340 -9.31 -3.65 -30.03
N ASN A 341 -10.43 -3.21 -29.44
CA ASN A 341 -11.36 -4.12 -28.78
C ASN A 341 -12.65 -4.37 -29.56
N LEU A 342 -12.92 -3.65 -30.69
CA LEU A 342 -14.11 -3.87 -31.49
C LEU A 342 -14.02 -5.06 -32.46
N ASN A 343 -12.88 -5.70 -32.62
CA ASN A 343 -12.75 -6.98 -33.31
C ASN A 343 -13.14 -8.14 -32.36
N PHE A 344 -14.43 -8.17 -32.03
CA PHE A 344 -14.98 -8.96 -30.95
C PHE A 344 -15.41 -10.36 -31.42
N GLU A 345 -14.89 -11.40 -30.76
CA GLU A 345 -15.51 -12.74 -30.83
C GLU A 345 -16.67 -12.80 -29.83
N VAL A 346 -17.87 -13.17 -30.36
CA VAL A 346 -19.06 -13.44 -29.56
C VAL A 346 -18.75 -14.57 -28.57
N GLY A 347 -18.60 -14.25 -27.28
CA GLY A 347 -18.26 -15.21 -26.23
C GLY A 347 -17.29 -14.70 -25.17
N SER A 348 -16.93 -13.41 -25.19
CA SER A 348 -15.99 -12.87 -24.23
C SER A 348 -16.48 -12.97 -22.78
N GLN A 349 -15.52 -13.24 -21.86
CA GLN A 349 -15.79 -13.34 -20.43
C GLN A 349 -16.16 -12.01 -19.75
N LYS A 350 -16.18 -10.87 -20.46
CA LYS A 350 -16.42 -9.53 -19.92
C LYS A 350 -17.46 -8.72 -20.72
N PRO A 351 -18.72 -9.17 -20.81
CA PRO A 351 -19.72 -8.51 -21.65
C PRO A 351 -19.97 -7.04 -21.24
N ASN A 352 -20.00 -6.74 -19.93
CA ASN A 352 -20.27 -5.38 -19.45
C ASN A 352 -19.19 -4.37 -19.86
N TYR A 353 -17.93 -4.77 -19.94
CA TYR A 353 -16.84 -3.92 -20.42
C TYR A 353 -17.05 -3.54 -21.88
N PHE A 354 -17.38 -4.51 -22.71
CA PHE A 354 -17.57 -4.28 -24.14
C PHE A 354 -18.84 -3.46 -24.46
N TRP A 355 -19.92 -3.71 -23.73
CA TRP A 355 -21.11 -2.87 -23.85
C TRP A 355 -20.83 -1.41 -23.47
N ARG A 356 -20.07 -1.18 -22.41
CA ARG A 356 -19.68 0.16 -22.00
C ARG A 356 -18.82 0.84 -23.05
N LEU A 357 -17.85 0.13 -23.61
CA LEU A 357 -16.97 0.64 -24.65
C LEU A 357 -17.73 0.93 -25.94
N ALA A 358 -18.63 0.03 -26.37
CA ALA A 358 -19.49 0.22 -27.55
C ALA A 358 -20.40 1.44 -27.40
N TYR A 359 -20.96 1.65 -26.20
CA TYR A 359 -21.75 2.85 -25.89
C TYR A 359 -20.96 4.14 -26.09
N LEU A 360 -19.71 4.19 -25.57
CA LEU A 360 -18.84 5.37 -25.73
C LEU A 360 -18.42 5.58 -27.19
N ALA A 361 -18.13 4.51 -27.91
CA ALA A 361 -17.83 4.59 -29.35
C ALA A 361 -19.00 5.14 -30.16
N PHE A 362 -20.22 4.71 -29.83
CA PHE A 362 -21.44 5.20 -30.49
C PHE A 362 -21.70 6.68 -30.16
N ALA A 363 -21.49 7.08 -28.90
CA ALA A 363 -21.64 8.47 -28.48
C ALA A 363 -20.64 9.40 -29.17
N ASP A 364 -19.37 8.97 -29.35
CA ASP A 364 -18.35 9.73 -30.11
C ASP A 364 -18.72 9.83 -31.62
N ALA A 365 -19.26 8.76 -32.20
CA ALA A 365 -19.67 8.74 -33.59
C ALA A 365 -20.95 9.60 -33.88
N ALA A 366 -21.90 9.61 -32.93
CA ALA A 366 -23.14 10.36 -33.05
C ALA A 366 -22.94 11.89 -32.84
N ASN A 367 -22.00 12.28 -32.02
CA ASN A 367 -21.62 13.67 -31.75
C ASN A 367 -20.10 13.79 -31.68
N PRO A 368 -19.38 13.97 -32.81
CA PRO A 368 -17.92 14.09 -32.78
C PRO A 368 -17.49 15.26 -31.92
N GLY A 369 -16.99 14.96 -30.73
CA GLY A 369 -16.50 15.96 -29.78
C GLY A 369 -17.40 16.26 -28.60
N VAL A 370 -18.51 15.59 -28.41
CA VAL A 370 -19.35 15.61 -27.19
C VAL A 370 -19.43 14.18 -26.66
N ILE A 371 -18.39 13.74 -26.01
CA ILE A 371 -18.46 12.54 -25.15
C ILE A 371 -18.81 13.07 -23.75
N PRO A 372 -19.90 12.58 -23.12
CA PRO A 372 -20.30 13.03 -21.79
C PRO A 372 -19.29 12.60 -20.72
#